data_ded8bfe32bf15660f0a44c9e2579a8e4
#
_entry.id   ded8bfe32bf15660f0a44c9e2579a8e4
#
_cell.length_a   1.000
_cell.length_b   1.000
_cell.length_c   1.000
_cell.angle_alpha   90.00
_cell.angle_beta   90.00
_cell.angle_gamma   90.00
#
_symmetry.space_group_name_H-M   'P 1'
#
loop_
_entity.id
_entity.type
_entity.pdbx_description
1 polymer ?
#
loop_
_entity_poly.entity_id
_entity_poly.type
_entity_poly.pdbx_seq_one_letter_code
_entity_poly.pdbx_strand_id
1 'polypeptide(L)'
;MEVKNKVVIVTGAGSGIGKATAIHFATYKATVVVSDIDVESAQKVVDEIISNGGKATVNKCNVAKFEEVENLIHSTVTKFGQLDVLVNNAGIGPNLLRTHESSLKDWDRVISVNQTGVFYCMKVALQQFLKQGHGNIVNIASLAGLKASPNNISYSASKFAVVGMTKSVAMEYATKNIRVNAVCPGYTESALLSQLINAKPEMDAILKSVIPMKRYGKANEIADAVVWLASDNTKFMTGQTITLDGGTSL
;
A
#
# COMPACT_ATOMS: atom_id res chain seq x y z
N MET A 1 -18.94 -0.88 -5.82
CA MET A 1 -18.19 0.17 -5.09
C MET A 1 -18.04 1.38 -6.01
N GLU A 2 -18.39 2.58 -5.54
CA GLU A 2 -18.34 3.78 -6.37
C GLU A 2 -16.92 4.38 -6.43
N VAL A 3 -16.08 3.84 -7.32
CA VAL A 3 -14.79 4.42 -7.71
C VAL A 3 -14.71 4.66 -9.22
N LYS A 4 -15.86 4.59 -9.90
CA LYS A 4 -15.97 4.83 -11.34
C LYS A 4 -15.46 6.24 -11.69
N ASN A 5 -14.64 6.31 -12.74
CA ASN A 5 -14.01 7.53 -13.26
C ASN A 5 -13.00 8.20 -12.31
N LYS A 6 -12.70 7.64 -11.13
CA LYS A 6 -11.62 8.14 -10.28
C LYS A 6 -10.26 7.86 -10.90
N VAL A 7 -9.34 8.79 -10.71
CA VAL A 7 -7.91 8.62 -11.04
C VAL A 7 -7.18 8.14 -9.81
N VAL A 8 -6.54 6.99 -9.91
CA VAL A 8 -5.93 6.28 -8.79
C VAL A 8 -4.46 6.01 -9.06
N ILE A 9 -3.59 6.38 -8.14
CA ILE A 9 -2.19 5.92 -8.12
C ILE A 9 -2.08 4.75 -7.15
N VAL A 10 -1.45 3.65 -7.58
CA VAL A 10 -1.06 2.54 -6.71
C VAL A 10 0.46 2.38 -6.81
N THR A 11 1.17 2.57 -5.70
CA THR A 11 2.63 2.39 -5.64
C THR A 11 2.99 0.94 -5.33
N GLY A 12 4.12 0.43 -5.86
CA GLY A 12 4.49 -0.98 -5.75
C GLY A 12 3.47 -1.90 -6.41
N ALA A 13 2.93 -1.47 -7.55
CA ALA A 13 1.80 -2.12 -8.20
C ALA A 13 2.19 -3.17 -9.24
N GLY A 14 3.47 -3.47 -9.41
CA GLY A 14 3.96 -4.52 -10.31
C GLY A 14 3.69 -5.93 -9.81
N SER A 15 3.40 -6.14 -8.52
CA SER A 15 3.21 -7.47 -7.94
C SER A 15 2.29 -7.47 -6.71
N GLY A 16 1.94 -8.67 -6.22
CA GLY A 16 1.29 -8.90 -4.93
C GLY A 16 0.01 -8.08 -4.69
N ILE A 17 -0.09 -7.49 -3.52
CA ILE A 17 -1.25 -6.67 -3.10
C ILE A 17 -1.43 -5.45 -4.01
N GLY A 18 -0.34 -4.80 -4.42
CA GLY A 18 -0.39 -3.64 -5.30
C GLY A 18 -0.97 -3.97 -6.68
N LYS A 19 -0.51 -5.07 -7.30
CA LYS A 19 -1.07 -5.58 -8.57
C LYS A 19 -2.56 -5.88 -8.42
N ALA A 20 -2.94 -6.67 -7.40
CA ALA A 20 -4.34 -7.02 -7.16
C ALA A 20 -5.20 -5.76 -6.96
N THR A 21 -4.69 -4.78 -6.20
CA THR A 21 -5.36 -3.50 -5.97
C THR A 21 -5.56 -2.71 -7.27
N ALA A 22 -4.53 -2.61 -8.11
CA ALA A 22 -4.59 -1.92 -9.40
C ALA A 22 -5.65 -2.56 -10.33
N ILE A 23 -5.66 -3.89 -10.44
CA ILE A 23 -6.64 -4.63 -11.23
C ILE A 23 -8.05 -4.40 -10.66
N HIS A 24 -8.25 -4.49 -9.33
CA HIS A 24 -9.57 -4.27 -8.71
C HIS A 24 -10.10 -2.86 -8.98
N PHE A 25 -9.31 -1.80 -8.85
CA PHE A 25 -9.75 -0.45 -9.22
C PHE A 25 -10.20 -0.37 -10.68
N ALA A 26 -9.45 -0.99 -11.58
CA ALA A 26 -9.78 -0.99 -13.00
C ALA A 26 -11.10 -1.74 -13.32
N THR A 27 -11.42 -2.84 -12.63
CA THR A 27 -12.71 -3.54 -12.78
C THR A 27 -13.90 -2.67 -12.39
N TYR A 28 -13.73 -1.78 -11.41
CA TYR A 28 -14.72 -0.77 -11.02
C TYR A 28 -14.65 0.52 -11.86
N LYS A 29 -14.00 0.46 -13.04
CA LYS A 29 -13.93 1.56 -14.03
C LYS A 29 -13.21 2.81 -13.54
N ALA A 30 -12.25 2.69 -12.62
CA ALA A 30 -11.26 3.71 -12.34
C ALA A 30 -10.18 3.76 -13.42
N THR A 31 -9.50 4.89 -13.55
CA THR A 31 -8.25 5.02 -14.34
C THR A 31 -7.07 4.83 -13.39
N VAL A 32 -6.21 3.86 -13.66
CA VAL A 32 -5.16 3.45 -12.73
C VAL A 32 -3.78 3.80 -13.24
N VAL A 33 -3.01 4.50 -12.43
CA VAL A 33 -1.57 4.67 -12.61
C VAL A 33 -0.87 3.57 -11.82
N VAL A 34 -0.34 2.60 -12.54
CA VAL A 34 0.41 1.46 -12.00
C VAL A 34 1.86 1.92 -11.81
N SER A 35 2.24 2.23 -10.58
CA SER A 35 3.56 2.77 -10.27
C SER A 35 4.43 1.73 -9.59
N ASP A 36 5.63 1.51 -10.11
CA ASP A 36 6.62 0.59 -9.54
C ASP A 36 8.04 1.02 -9.89
N ILE A 37 9.02 0.58 -9.11
CA ILE A 37 10.44 0.70 -9.46
C ILE A 37 10.81 -0.26 -10.60
N ASP A 38 10.16 -1.44 -10.64
CA ASP A 38 10.22 -2.41 -11.73
C ASP A 38 9.16 -2.08 -12.79
N VAL A 39 9.59 -1.31 -13.78
CA VAL A 39 8.70 -0.85 -14.85
C VAL A 39 8.19 -1.99 -15.74
N GLU A 40 8.95 -3.08 -15.88
CA GLU A 40 8.54 -4.21 -16.71
C GLU A 40 7.39 -4.98 -16.05
N SER A 41 7.49 -5.24 -14.75
CA SER A 41 6.41 -5.86 -13.97
C SER A 41 5.16 -4.96 -13.94
N ALA A 42 5.33 -3.65 -13.78
CA ALA A 42 4.23 -2.69 -13.81
C ALA A 42 3.56 -2.65 -15.20
N GLN A 43 4.33 -2.70 -16.30
CA GLN A 43 3.78 -2.72 -17.66
C GLN A 43 2.92 -3.96 -17.91
N LYS A 44 3.35 -5.14 -17.45
CA LYS A 44 2.53 -6.37 -17.56
C LYS A 44 1.18 -6.23 -16.86
N VAL A 45 1.12 -5.53 -15.72
CA VAL A 45 -0.15 -5.25 -15.04
C VAL A 45 -1.00 -4.27 -15.83
N VAL A 46 -0.41 -3.25 -16.44
CA VAL A 46 -1.12 -2.32 -17.34
C VAL A 46 -1.71 -3.09 -18.53
N ASP A 47 -0.93 -3.95 -19.17
CA ASP A 47 -1.38 -4.74 -20.32
C ASP A 47 -2.54 -5.67 -19.94
N GLU A 48 -2.47 -6.31 -18.77
CA GLU A 48 -3.55 -7.13 -18.22
C GLU A 48 -4.82 -6.31 -17.96
N ILE A 49 -4.71 -5.11 -17.40
CA ILE A 49 -5.85 -4.22 -17.17
C ILE A 49 -6.48 -3.80 -18.51
N ILE A 50 -5.68 -3.41 -19.49
CA ILE A 50 -6.16 -2.96 -20.80
C ILE A 50 -6.82 -4.10 -21.55
N SER A 51 -6.25 -5.29 -21.55
CA SER A 51 -6.82 -6.47 -22.22
C SER A 51 -8.18 -6.88 -21.65
N ASN A 52 -8.44 -6.56 -20.36
CA ASN A 52 -9.72 -6.74 -19.70
C ASN A 52 -10.67 -5.52 -19.82
N GLY A 53 -10.37 -4.58 -20.73
CA GLY A 53 -11.21 -3.40 -21.01
C GLY A 53 -11.17 -2.32 -19.93
N GLY A 54 -10.17 -2.34 -19.05
CA GLY A 54 -9.89 -1.29 -18.07
C GLY A 54 -9.02 -0.16 -18.64
N LYS A 55 -8.76 0.85 -17.81
CA LYS A 55 -7.91 2.00 -18.15
C LYS A 55 -6.72 2.05 -17.19
N ALA A 56 -5.50 1.95 -17.73
CA ALA A 56 -4.29 2.05 -16.93
C ALA A 56 -3.13 2.70 -17.70
N THR A 57 -2.15 3.16 -16.96
CA THR A 57 -0.86 3.63 -17.48
C THR A 57 0.24 3.27 -16.51
N VAL A 58 1.42 3.01 -17.02
CA VAL A 58 2.60 2.74 -16.20
C VAL A 58 3.29 4.04 -15.79
N ASN A 59 3.88 4.05 -14.60
CA ASN A 59 4.82 5.09 -14.18
C ASN A 59 5.95 4.46 -13.37
N LYS A 60 7.21 4.69 -13.79
CA LYS A 60 8.38 4.27 -13.02
C LYS A 60 8.58 5.22 -11.85
N CYS A 61 8.63 4.70 -10.61
CA CYS A 61 8.89 5.52 -9.44
C CYS A 61 9.55 4.71 -8.33
N ASN A 62 10.69 5.19 -7.87
CA ASN A 62 11.27 4.80 -6.59
C ASN A 62 10.72 5.75 -5.51
N VAL A 63 9.80 5.27 -4.67
CA VAL A 63 9.17 6.07 -3.62
C VAL A 63 10.16 6.63 -2.58
N ALA A 64 11.36 6.03 -2.46
CA ALA A 64 12.41 6.54 -1.60
C ALA A 64 13.10 7.81 -2.13
N LYS A 65 12.77 8.25 -3.35
CA LYS A 65 13.29 9.45 -3.99
C LYS A 65 12.20 10.49 -4.16
N PHE A 66 12.34 11.62 -3.48
CA PHE A 66 11.32 12.66 -3.44
C PHE A 66 10.95 13.20 -4.83
N GLU A 67 11.95 13.47 -5.66
CA GLU A 67 11.76 14.00 -7.03
C GLU A 67 11.00 13.02 -7.93
N GLU A 68 11.21 11.70 -7.77
CA GLU A 68 10.47 10.69 -8.54
C GLU A 68 8.99 10.64 -8.10
N VAL A 69 8.72 10.86 -6.81
CA VAL A 69 7.35 10.97 -6.27
C VAL A 69 6.66 12.24 -6.76
N GLU A 70 7.36 13.39 -6.77
CA GLU A 70 6.80 14.62 -7.35
C GLU A 70 6.44 14.42 -8.82
N ASN A 71 7.33 13.83 -9.61
CA ASN A 71 7.08 13.53 -11.02
C ASN A 71 5.91 12.57 -11.22
N LEU A 72 5.76 11.54 -10.38
CA LEU A 72 4.63 10.62 -10.43
C LEU A 72 3.29 11.35 -10.28
N ILE A 73 3.17 12.20 -9.27
CA ILE A 73 1.92 12.90 -8.99
C ILE A 73 1.66 14.00 -10.03
N HIS A 74 2.67 14.80 -10.37
CA HIS A 74 2.53 15.86 -11.37
C HIS A 74 2.17 15.31 -12.76
N SER A 75 2.85 14.25 -13.22
CA SER A 75 2.54 13.63 -14.52
C SER A 75 1.14 13.01 -14.54
N THR A 76 0.69 12.45 -13.42
CA THR A 76 -0.69 11.94 -13.29
C THR A 76 -1.71 13.06 -13.43
N VAL A 77 -1.53 14.16 -12.72
CA VAL A 77 -2.44 15.32 -12.77
C VAL A 77 -2.40 15.99 -14.15
N THR A 78 -1.23 16.13 -14.76
CA THR A 78 -1.09 16.68 -16.11
C THR A 78 -1.84 15.83 -17.15
N LYS A 79 -1.76 14.49 -17.00
CA LYS A 79 -2.37 13.56 -17.97
C LYS A 79 -3.88 13.42 -17.80
N PHE A 80 -4.37 13.42 -16.55
CA PHE A 80 -5.75 13.07 -16.26
C PHE A 80 -6.57 14.22 -15.61
N GLY A 81 -5.94 15.35 -15.34
CA GLY A 81 -6.59 16.55 -14.77
C GLY A 81 -6.76 16.52 -13.25
N GLN A 82 -6.65 15.35 -12.61
CA GLN A 82 -6.90 15.16 -11.17
C GLN A 82 -6.17 13.93 -10.62
N LEU A 83 -6.16 13.82 -9.29
CA LEU A 83 -5.81 12.61 -8.56
C LEU A 83 -6.86 12.41 -7.46
N ASP A 84 -7.63 11.34 -7.50
CA ASP A 84 -8.69 11.09 -6.50
C ASP A 84 -8.23 10.22 -5.35
N VAL A 85 -7.41 9.20 -5.66
CA VAL A 85 -6.96 8.21 -4.69
C VAL A 85 -5.47 7.95 -4.82
N LEU A 86 -4.78 7.99 -3.69
CA LEU A 86 -3.41 7.49 -3.57
C LEU A 86 -3.41 6.23 -2.71
N VAL A 87 -2.89 5.12 -3.25
CA VAL A 87 -2.62 3.90 -2.48
C VAL A 87 -1.12 3.76 -2.26
N ASN A 88 -0.69 3.97 -1.02
CA ASN A 88 0.69 3.74 -0.59
C ASN A 88 0.87 2.27 -0.25
N ASN A 89 1.24 1.47 -1.26
CA ASN A 89 1.45 0.04 -1.11
C ASN A 89 2.93 -0.36 -1.23
N ALA A 90 3.77 0.42 -1.90
CA ALA A 90 5.19 0.11 -2.04
C ALA A 90 5.83 -0.18 -0.67
N GLY A 91 6.52 -1.31 -0.57
CA GLY A 91 7.16 -1.73 0.65
C GLY A 91 8.05 -2.95 0.45
N ILE A 92 9.05 -3.06 1.29
CA ILE A 92 10.03 -4.14 1.29
C ILE A 92 10.16 -4.75 2.68
N GLY A 93 10.56 -6.04 2.73
CA GLY A 93 10.87 -6.72 3.97
C GLY A 93 12.31 -6.47 4.44
N PRO A 94 12.59 -6.70 5.73
CA PRO A 94 13.93 -6.66 6.29
C PRO A 94 14.62 -8.02 6.15
N ASN A 95 15.90 -8.06 6.48
CA ASN A 95 16.55 -9.30 6.91
C ASN A 95 16.03 -9.63 8.33
N LEU A 96 15.54 -10.86 8.52
CA LEU A 96 14.97 -11.29 9.81
C LEU A 96 16.09 -11.63 10.79
N LEU A 97 16.52 -10.65 11.59
CA LEU A 97 17.62 -10.73 12.56
C LEU A 97 17.18 -10.13 13.90
N ARG A 98 17.82 -10.56 14.99
CA ARG A 98 17.68 -9.87 16.29
C ARG A 98 18.19 -8.44 16.17
N THR A 99 17.63 -7.55 16.99
CA THR A 99 17.91 -6.11 16.91
C THR A 99 19.40 -5.78 16.93
N HIS A 100 20.20 -6.43 17.77
CA HIS A 100 21.64 -6.18 17.88
C HIS A 100 22.45 -6.72 16.69
N GLU A 101 21.86 -7.61 15.89
CA GLU A 101 22.48 -8.19 14.68
C GLU A 101 22.08 -7.43 13.41
N SER A 102 21.01 -6.59 13.49
CA SER A 102 20.48 -5.85 12.34
C SER A 102 21.48 -4.79 11.88
N SER A 103 21.77 -4.75 10.58
CA SER A 103 22.68 -3.74 10.03
C SER A 103 22.01 -2.39 9.86
N LEU A 104 22.75 -1.30 10.05
CA LEU A 104 22.27 0.05 9.75
C LEU A 104 21.85 0.19 8.30
N LYS A 105 22.55 -0.42 7.37
CA LYS A 105 22.20 -0.44 5.94
C LYS A 105 20.83 -1.05 5.67
N ASP A 106 20.48 -2.16 6.35
CA ASP A 106 19.16 -2.78 6.22
C ASP A 106 18.07 -1.92 6.85
N TRP A 107 18.37 -1.31 8.01
CA TRP A 107 17.49 -0.34 8.65
C TRP A 107 17.17 0.82 7.68
N ASP A 108 18.19 1.50 7.16
CA ASP A 108 18.01 2.65 6.26
C ASP A 108 17.24 2.28 4.99
N ARG A 109 17.53 1.11 4.41
CA ARG A 109 16.84 0.59 3.23
C ARG A 109 15.34 0.40 3.49
N VAL A 110 14.97 -0.19 4.61
CA VAL A 110 13.54 -0.45 4.94
C VAL A 110 12.84 0.84 5.30
N ILE A 111 13.43 1.70 6.12
CA ILE A 111 12.85 2.98 6.52
C ILE A 111 12.67 3.91 5.31
N SER A 112 13.65 4.00 4.41
CA SER A 112 13.56 4.87 3.23
C SER A 112 12.38 4.53 2.33
N VAL A 113 12.06 3.25 2.16
CA VAL A 113 10.93 2.83 1.32
C VAL A 113 9.61 2.85 2.11
N ASN A 114 9.56 2.13 3.24
CA ASN A 114 8.30 1.83 3.92
C ASN A 114 7.74 3.00 4.73
N GLN A 115 8.59 3.91 5.18
CA GLN A 115 8.20 5.06 6.02
C GLN A 115 8.39 6.37 5.28
N THR A 116 9.62 6.69 4.88
CA THR A 116 9.95 7.96 4.21
C THR A 116 9.24 8.06 2.86
N GLY A 117 9.19 6.97 2.07
CA GLY A 117 8.47 6.94 0.81
C GLY A 117 6.97 7.18 0.96
N VAL A 118 6.34 6.59 1.99
CA VAL A 118 4.92 6.87 2.30
C VAL A 118 4.72 8.34 2.67
N PHE A 119 5.62 8.91 3.48
CA PHE A 119 5.58 10.34 3.83
C PHE A 119 5.71 11.21 2.58
N TYR A 120 6.64 10.93 1.67
CA TYR A 120 6.82 11.69 0.43
C TYR A 120 5.55 11.66 -0.43
N CYS A 121 5.00 10.46 -0.65
CA CYS A 121 3.78 10.29 -1.43
C CYS A 121 2.61 11.05 -0.81
N MET A 122 2.41 10.96 0.51
CA MET A 122 1.36 11.71 1.20
C MET A 122 1.57 13.22 1.08
N LYS A 123 2.79 13.72 1.33
CA LYS A 123 3.12 15.15 1.27
C LYS A 123 2.74 15.76 -0.09
N VAL A 124 3.15 15.12 -1.18
CA VAL A 124 2.89 15.67 -2.53
C VAL A 124 1.41 15.51 -2.92
N ALA A 125 0.79 14.36 -2.59
CA ALA A 125 -0.63 14.15 -2.88
C ALA A 125 -1.53 15.13 -2.11
N LEU A 126 -1.21 15.43 -0.85
CA LEU A 126 -1.96 16.39 -0.04
C LEU A 126 -1.91 17.80 -0.63
N GLN A 127 -0.78 18.23 -1.18
CA GLN A 127 -0.68 19.52 -1.89
C GLN A 127 -1.65 19.57 -3.09
N GLN A 128 -1.77 18.47 -3.84
CA GLN A 128 -2.71 18.37 -4.94
C GLN A 128 -4.16 18.31 -4.45
N PHE A 129 -4.44 17.51 -3.43
CA PHE A 129 -5.79 17.36 -2.86
C PHE A 129 -6.33 18.68 -2.28
N LEU A 130 -5.47 19.48 -1.66
CA LEU A 130 -5.85 20.81 -1.19
C LEU A 130 -6.21 21.77 -2.34
N LYS A 131 -5.49 21.70 -3.48
CA LYS A 131 -5.79 22.51 -4.66
C LYS A 131 -7.14 22.14 -5.30
N GLN A 132 -7.47 20.84 -5.34
CA GLN A 132 -8.69 20.34 -5.97
C GLN A 132 -9.89 20.23 -5.01
N GLY A 133 -9.67 20.35 -3.68
CA GLY A 133 -10.73 20.34 -2.66
C GLY A 133 -11.23 18.95 -2.25
N HIS A 134 -10.57 17.88 -2.65
CA HIS A 134 -10.91 16.51 -2.25
C HIS A 134 -9.72 15.56 -2.40
N GLY A 135 -9.77 14.41 -1.72
CA GLY A 135 -8.78 13.35 -1.88
C GLY A 135 -8.99 12.17 -0.95
N ASN A 136 -8.38 11.05 -1.28
CA ASN A 136 -8.42 9.86 -0.44
C ASN A 136 -7.05 9.15 -0.46
N ILE A 137 -6.53 8.83 0.71
CA ILE A 137 -5.29 8.05 0.87
C ILE A 137 -5.61 6.75 1.57
N VAL A 138 -5.15 5.64 0.98
CA VAL A 138 -5.16 4.33 1.63
C VAL A 138 -3.72 3.84 1.77
N ASN A 139 -3.28 3.69 3.01
CA ASN A 139 -1.93 3.22 3.33
C ASN A 139 -1.95 1.71 3.59
N ILE A 140 -1.03 0.95 2.98
CA ILE A 140 -0.82 -0.45 3.34
C ILE A 140 0.22 -0.51 4.47
N ALA A 141 -0.30 -0.62 5.69
CA ALA A 141 0.51 -0.86 6.87
C ALA A 141 0.82 -2.37 7.02
N SER A 142 0.59 -2.96 8.18
CA SER A 142 0.77 -4.38 8.46
C SER A 142 0.26 -4.68 9.87
N LEU A 143 -0.02 -5.93 10.17
CA LEU A 143 -0.15 -6.42 11.55
C LEU A 143 1.09 -6.09 12.39
N ALA A 144 2.30 -6.08 11.78
CA ALA A 144 3.54 -5.64 12.43
C ALA A 144 3.60 -4.14 12.76
N GLY A 145 2.61 -3.36 12.36
CA GLY A 145 2.39 -1.97 12.77
C GLY A 145 1.38 -1.80 13.90
N LEU A 146 0.82 -2.89 14.40
CA LEU A 146 -0.18 -2.91 15.48
C LEU A 146 0.28 -3.72 16.70
N LYS A 147 1.10 -4.73 16.50
CA LYS A 147 1.63 -5.60 17.55
C LYS A 147 3.11 -5.91 17.33
N ALA A 148 3.76 -6.42 18.38
CA ALA A 148 5.17 -6.79 18.34
C ALA A 148 5.45 -7.83 17.24
N SER A 149 6.56 -7.62 16.52
CA SER A 149 7.07 -8.51 15.48
C SER A 149 8.56 -8.79 15.73
N PRO A 150 8.90 -9.84 16.50
CA PRO A 150 10.30 -10.17 16.81
C PRO A 150 11.15 -10.39 15.56
N ASN A 151 12.45 -10.08 15.67
CA ASN A 151 13.43 -10.20 14.57
C ASN A 151 13.12 -9.34 13.33
N ASN A 152 12.33 -8.29 13.48
CA ASN A 152 11.75 -7.53 12.37
C ASN A 152 11.71 -6.02 12.69
N ILE A 153 12.75 -5.51 13.39
CA ILE A 153 12.71 -4.18 14.01
C ILE A 153 12.46 -3.04 13.02
N SER A 154 13.18 -3.01 11.88
CA SER A 154 13.05 -1.93 10.89
C SER A 154 11.68 -1.93 10.21
N TYR A 155 11.18 -3.11 9.85
CA TYR A 155 9.85 -3.24 9.25
C TYR A 155 8.74 -2.86 10.24
N SER A 156 8.80 -3.41 11.46
CA SER A 156 7.83 -3.08 12.51
C SER A 156 7.80 -1.59 12.80
N ALA A 157 8.96 -0.97 13.03
CA ALA A 157 9.06 0.49 13.24
C ALA A 157 8.44 1.26 12.08
N SER A 158 8.74 0.90 10.82
CA SER A 158 8.19 1.56 9.65
C SER A 158 6.67 1.43 9.57
N LYS A 159 6.11 0.26 9.90
CA LYS A 159 4.65 0.02 9.82
C LYS A 159 3.87 0.67 10.97
N PHE A 160 4.44 0.76 12.19
CA PHE A 160 3.92 1.59 13.26
C PHE A 160 3.91 3.08 12.87
N ALA A 161 4.97 3.56 12.23
CA ALA A 161 5.02 4.93 11.71
C ALA A 161 3.92 5.20 10.67
N VAL A 162 3.65 4.27 9.76
CA VAL A 162 2.55 4.40 8.77
C VAL A 162 1.19 4.52 9.47
N VAL A 163 0.94 3.73 10.52
CA VAL A 163 -0.30 3.85 11.33
C VAL A 163 -0.37 5.22 12.02
N GLY A 164 0.73 5.69 12.61
CA GLY A 164 0.82 7.02 13.22
C GLY A 164 0.56 8.14 12.22
N MET A 165 1.25 8.12 11.08
CA MET A 165 1.06 9.08 9.99
C MET A 165 -0.38 9.09 9.46
N THR A 166 -1.02 7.91 9.32
CA THR A 166 -2.41 7.80 8.90
C THR A 166 -3.34 8.58 9.82
N LYS A 167 -3.20 8.42 11.13
CA LYS A 167 -4.04 9.09 12.13
C LYS A 167 -3.79 10.59 12.17
N SER A 168 -2.52 11.02 12.17
CA SER A 168 -2.15 12.43 12.20
C SER A 168 -2.68 13.18 10.99
N VAL A 169 -2.41 12.68 9.79
CA VAL A 169 -2.86 13.32 8.54
C VAL A 169 -4.39 13.30 8.42
N ALA A 170 -5.05 12.22 8.84
CA ALA A 170 -6.51 12.18 8.86
C ALA A 170 -7.11 13.31 9.72
N MET A 171 -6.51 13.57 10.87
CA MET A 171 -6.97 14.62 11.81
C MET A 171 -6.70 16.02 11.27
N GLU A 172 -5.53 16.25 10.65
CA GLU A 172 -5.15 17.53 10.06
C GLU A 172 -6.07 17.95 8.90
N TYR A 173 -6.53 16.99 8.08
CA TYR A 173 -7.22 17.26 6.82
C TYR A 173 -8.70 16.86 6.77
N ALA A 174 -9.29 16.42 7.88
CA ALA A 174 -10.70 15.98 7.94
C ALA A 174 -11.68 17.06 7.42
N THR A 175 -11.43 18.33 7.75
CA THR A 175 -12.28 19.46 7.31
C THR A 175 -12.06 19.88 5.86
N LYS A 176 -11.08 19.26 5.16
CA LYS A 176 -10.71 19.57 3.78
C LYS A 176 -11.25 18.56 2.77
N ASN A 177 -12.23 17.74 3.17
CA ASN A 177 -12.74 16.65 2.33
C ASN A 177 -11.64 15.68 1.85
N ILE A 178 -10.64 15.46 2.73
CA ILE A 178 -9.54 14.50 2.49
C ILE A 178 -9.63 13.43 3.57
N ARG A 179 -9.70 12.16 3.14
CA ARG A 179 -9.75 11.01 4.04
C ARG A 179 -8.44 10.23 3.96
N VAL A 180 -7.98 9.72 5.09
CA VAL A 180 -6.75 8.92 5.17
C VAL A 180 -7.03 7.72 6.07
N ASN A 181 -6.90 6.51 5.54
CA ASN A 181 -7.09 5.27 6.28
C ASN A 181 -5.96 4.29 5.98
N ALA A 182 -5.81 3.26 6.79
CA ALA A 182 -4.83 2.20 6.58
C ALA A 182 -5.50 0.83 6.57
N VAL A 183 -4.94 -0.07 5.76
CA VAL A 183 -5.17 -1.51 5.83
C VAL A 183 -3.95 -2.14 6.50
N CYS A 184 -4.19 -3.04 7.45
CA CYS A 184 -3.18 -3.77 8.20
C CYS A 184 -3.31 -5.28 7.89
N PRO A 185 -2.71 -5.77 6.79
CA PRO A 185 -2.75 -7.18 6.47
C PRO A 185 -1.95 -8.01 7.49
N GLY A 186 -2.45 -9.22 7.79
CA GLY A 186 -1.69 -10.29 8.40
C GLY A 186 -0.84 -11.04 7.36
N TYR A 187 -0.62 -12.33 7.60
CA TYR A 187 0.10 -13.18 6.66
C TYR A 187 -0.71 -13.35 5.37
N THR A 188 -0.23 -12.74 4.30
CA THR A 188 -0.88 -12.70 2.98
C THR A 188 0.06 -13.30 1.93
N GLU A 189 -0.49 -14.07 1.00
CA GLU A 189 0.25 -14.61 -0.15
C GLU A 189 0.97 -13.48 -0.88
N SER A 190 2.31 -13.53 -0.90
CA SER A 190 3.17 -12.50 -1.45
C SER A 190 4.55 -13.07 -1.75
N ALA A 191 5.33 -12.38 -2.58
CA ALA A 191 6.72 -12.76 -2.83
C ALA A 191 7.55 -12.82 -1.53
N LEU A 192 7.28 -11.91 -0.58
CA LEU A 192 7.96 -11.89 0.72
C LEU A 192 7.66 -13.15 1.54
N LEU A 193 6.40 -13.57 1.61
CA LEU A 193 6.01 -14.80 2.32
C LEU A 193 6.59 -16.04 1.61
N SER A 194 6.53 -16.08 0.28
CA SER A 194 7.10 -17.18 -0.50
C SER A 194 8.61 -17.32 -0.30
N GLN A 195 9.35 -16.22 -0.25
CA GLN A 195 10.78 -16.25 0.05
C GLN A 195 11.08 -16.83 1.45
N LEU A 196 10.29 -16.43 2.46
CA LEU A 196 10.43 -16.98 3.81
C LEU A 196 10.17 -18.49 3.85
N ILE A 197 9.09 -18.94 3.21
CA ILE A 197 8.71 -20.38 3.20
C ILE A 197 9.73 -21.20 2.38
N ASN A 198 10.22 -20.67 1.26
CA ASN A 198 11.25 -21.36 0.46
C ASN A 198 12.57 -21.50 1.23
N ALA A 199 12.93 -20.50 2.04
CA ALA A 199 14.14 -20.55 2.90
C ALA A 199 13.96 -21.45 4.13
N LYS A 200 12.75 -21.59 4.64
CA LYS A 200 12.39 -22.34 5.86
C LYS A 200 11.01 -22.99 5.69
N PRO A 201 10.93 -24.15 4.99
CA PRO A 201 9.65 -24.82 4.69
C PRO A 201 8.78 -25.15 5.92
N GLU A 202 9.44 -25.43 7.05
CA GLU A 202 8.76 -25.68 8.32
C GLU A 202 7.92 -24.51 8.81
N MET A 203 8.26 -23.29 8.39
CA MET A 203 7.51 -22.09 8.75
C MET A 203 6.09 -22.06 8.18
N ASP A 204 5.83 -22.75 7.07
CA ASP A 204 4.48 -22.76 6.46
C ASP A 204 3.42 -23.30 7.45
N ALA A 205 3.70 -24.47 8.03
CA ALA A 205 2.78 -25.08 8.99
C ALA A 205 2.68 -24.24 10.28
N ILE A 206 3.81 -23.70 10.76
CA ILE A 206 3.86 -22.87 11.97
C ILE A 206 3.03 -21.60 11.76
N LEU A 207 3.22 -20.87 10.68
CA LEU A 207 2.50 -19.63 10.40
C LEU A 207 1.01 -19.88 10.21
N LYS A 208 0.61 -20.94 9.50
CA LYS A 208 -0.80 -21.32 9.37
C LYS A 208 -1.42 -21.73 10.73
N SER A 209 -0.63 -22.34 11.62
CA SER A 209 -1.13 -22.75 12.94
C SER A 209 -1.52 -21.57 13.83
N VAL A 210 -0.80 -20.44 13.74
CA VAL A 210 -1.07 -19.22 14.52
C VAL A 210 -2.16 -18.33 13.92
N ILE A 211 -2.60 -18.60 12.70
CA ILE A 211 -3.74 -17.91 12.07
C ILE A 211 -5.02 -18.68 12.44
N PRO A 212 -6.00 -18.09 13.15
CA PRO A 212 -7.26 -18.78 13.48
C PRO A 212 -7.99 -19.37 12.28
N MET A 213 -8.01 -18.65 11.13
CA MET A 213 -8.61 -19.15 9.88
C MET A 213 -7.77 -20.22 9.15
N LYS A 214 -6.61 -20.63 9.69
CA LYS A 214 -5.73 -21.71 9.21
C LYS A 214 -5.28 -21.60 7.74
N ARG A 215 -5.29 -20.42 7.20
CA ARG A 215 -4.82 -20.10 5.84
C ARG A 215 -4.22 -18.70 5.78
N TYR A 216 -3.43 -18.46 4.76
CA TYR A 216 -3.02 -17.10 4.39
C TYR A 216 -4.17 -16.31 3.78
N GLY A 217 -4.14 -14.98 3.94
CA GLY A 217 -4.96 -14.07 3.16
C GLY A 217 -4.51 -14.06 1.70
N LYS A 218 -5.44 -13.82 0.79
CA LYS A 218 -5.14 -13.61 -0.63
C LYS A 218 -4.97 -12.13 -0.92
N ALA A 219 -4.13 -11.78 -1.89
CA ALA A 219 -3.93 -10.39 -2.31
C ALA A 219 -5.26 -9.69 -2.70
N ASN A 220 -6.18 -10.45 -3.33
CA ASN A 220 -7.50 -9.94 -3.71
C ASN A 220 -8.36 -9.57 -2.48
N GLU A 221 -8.29 -10.31 -1.38
CA GLU A 221 -9.03 -9.99 -0.15
C GLU A 221 -8.57 -8.66 0.45
N ILE A 222 -7.27 -8.35 0.33
CA ILE A 222 -6.73 -7.05 0.75
C ILE A 222 -7.15 -5.95 -0.23
N ALA A 223 -7.10 -6.23 -1.54
CA ALA A 223 -7.51 -5.29 -2.58
C ALA A 223 -8.99 -4.87 -2.44
N ASP A 224 -9.88 -5.80 -2.09
CA ASP A 224 -11.29 -5.49 -1.82
C ASP A 224 -11.45 -4.44 -0.71
N ALA A 225 -10.73 -4.59 0.39
CA ALA A 225 -10.76 -3.63 1.49
C ALA A 225 -10.18 -2.26 1.09
N VAL A 226 -9.11 -2.25 0.29
CA VAL A 226 -8.51 -1.00 -0.22
C VAL A 226 -9.50 -0.25 -1.11
N VAL A 227 -10.15 -0.93 -2.05
CA VAL A 227 -11.14 -0.31 -2.95
C VAL A 227 -12.36 0.16 -2.17
N TRP A 228 -12.83 -0.61 -1.17
CA TRP A 228 -13.92 -0.20 -0.28
C TRP A 228 -13.57 1.08 0.50
N LEU A 229 -12.38 1.16 1.11
CA LEU A 229 -11.91 2.37 1.80
C LEU A 229 -11.77 3.58 0.87
N ALA A 230 -11.43 3.35 -0.39
CA ALA A 230 -11.31 4.39 -1.40
C ALA A 230 -12.68 4.84 -1.97
N SER A 231 -13.73 4.04 -1.76
CA SER A 231 -15.05 4.31 -2.31
C SER A 231 -15.84 5.33 -1.50
N ASP A 232 -16.94 5.79 -2.09
CA ASP A 232 -17.88 6.71 -1.43
C ASP A 232 -18.72 6.03 -0.33
N ASN A 233 -18.64 4.70 -0.21
CA ASN A 233 -19.31 3.95 0.86
C ASN A 233 -18.71 4.21 2.26
N THR A 234 -17.54 4.84 2.32
CA THR A 234 -16.80 5.11 3.56
C THR A 234 -16.59 6.61 3.81
N LYS A 235 -17.50 7.47 3.33
CA LYS A 235 -17.37 8.95 3.45
C LYS A 235 -17.21 9.46 4.88
N PHE A 236 -17.73 8.76 5.87
CA PHE A 236 -17.60 9.12 7.29
C PHE A 236 -16.46 8.38 8.00
N MET A 237 -15.53 7.78 7.25
CA MET A 237 -14.41 7.03 7.80
C MET A 237 -13.08 7.70 7.44
N THR A 238 -12.35 8.16 8.46
CA THR A 238 -10.97 8.67 8.34
C THR A 238 -10.19 8.34 9.61
N GLY A 239 -8.86 8.19 9.50
CA GLY A 239 -7.96 7.86 10.61
C GLY A 239 -8.03 6.39 11.08
N GLN A 240 -8.75 5.53 10.36
CA GLN A 240 -8.97 4.13 10.78
C GLN A 240 -7.88 3.20 10.26
N THR A 241 -7.66 2.14 11.02
CA THR A 241 -6.81 1.00 10.64
C THR A 241 -7.68 -0.25 10.56
N ILE A 242 -7.84 -0.80 9.36
CA ILE A 242 -8.64 -2.01 9.13
C ILE A 242 -7.71 -3.21 9.07
N THR A 243 -7.90 -4.14 10.00
CA THR A 243 -7.09 -5.35 10.10
C THR A 243 -7.72 -6.49 9.31
N LEU A 244 -6.94 -7.09 8.40
CA LEU A 244 -7.32 -8.29 7.65
C LEU A 244 -6.24 -9.36 7.88
N ASP A 245 -6.39 -10.17 8.92
CA ASP A 245 -5.34 -11.05 9.40
C ASP A 245 -5.81 -12.47 9.77
N GLY A 246 -7.04 -12.84 9.41
CA GLY A 246 -7.61 -14.13 9.71
C GLY A 246 -7.77 -14.40 11.22
N GLY A 247 -7.83 -13.35 12.04
CA GLY A 247 -7.97 -13.42 13.50
C GLY A 247 -6.64 -13.48 14.26
N THR A 248 -5.48 -13.29 13.59
CA THR A 248 -4.14 -13.40 14.22
C THR A 248 -3.90 -12.37 15.32
N SER A 249 -4.63 -11.25 15.34
CA SER A 249 -4.50 -10.18 16.34
C SER A 249 -5.42 -10.31 17.54
N LEU A 250 -6.31 -11.31 17.58
CA LEU A 250 -7.23 -11.56 18.69
C LEU A 250 -6.54 -12.14 19.90
#